data_578d1e84258e643fa74a3d1149921f73
#
_entry.id   578d1e84258e643fa74a3d1149921f73
#
_cell.length_a   1.000
_cell.length_b   1.000
_cell.length_c   1.000
_cell.angle_alpha   90.00
_cell.angle_beta   90.00
_cell.angle_gamma   90.00
#
_symmetry.space_group_name_H-M   'P 1'
#
loop_
_entity.id
_entity.type
_entity.pdbx_description
1 polymer ?
#
loop_
_entity_poly.entity_id
_entity_poly.type
_entity_poly.pdbx_seq_one_letter_code
_entity_poly.pdbx_strand_id
1 'polypeptide(L)'
;PRHAIENMYGRADCIIAAGDCDYGVESTVVKIEGEGVVLLRPGAVTPEMLAEVCPVKLSETLNRPVGESVAPESPGMKYRHYAPDVPMYILDGSDEAVYEFLRDKDDCAVICFDGDRELLAREHAFSLGDRADSASHAHRLFAILNDINAQAHDGKIKAVYARMTPAGGVGLAVFNRLIKAAGYNVIKLD
;
A
#
# COMPACT_ATOMS: atom_id res chain seq x y z
N PRO A 1 8.14 12.36 10.26
CA PRO A 1 7.53 13.36 11.17
C PRO A 1 6.61 14.35 10.45
N ARG A 2 6.95 14.85 9.22
CA ARG A 2 6.17 15.89 8.50
C ARG A 2 4.69 15.52 8.39
N HIS A 3 4.35 14.38 7.79
CA HIS A 3 2.96 13.96 7.59
C HIS A 3 2.20 13.75 8.92
N ALA A 4 2.87 13.29 9.99
CA ALA A 4 2.25 13.17 11.31
C ALA A 4 1.86 14.55 11.86
N ILE A 5 2.73 15.54 11.69
CA ILE A 5 2.44 16.92 12.09
C ILE A 5 1.30 17.49 11.28
N GLU A 6 1.35 17.39 9.95
CA GLU A 6 0.31 17.91 9.04
C GLU A 6 -1.08 17.30 9.33
N ASN A 7 -1.14 15.99 9.59
CA ASN A 7 -2.41 15.30 9.85
C ASN A 7 -2.95 15.49 11.27
N MET A 8 -2.07 15.74 12.26
CA MET A 8 -2.43 15.81 13.68
C MET A 8 -2.46 17.24 14.24
N TYR A 9 -2.04 18.24 13.46
CA TYR A 9 -2.07 19.64 13.89
C TYR A 9 -3.49 20.07 14.27
N GLY A 10 -3.65 20.62 15.47
CA GLY A 10 -4.95 21.02 16.01
C GLY A 10 -5.86 19.86 16.47
N ARG A 11 -5.39 18.60 16.38
CA ARG A 11 -6.12 17.40 16.83
C ARG A 11 -5.45 16.71 18.02
N ALA A 12 -4.20 17.01 18.27
CA ALA A 12 -3.43 16.50 19.41
C ALA A 12 -2.75 17.66 20.12
N ASP A 13 -2.68 17.59 21.47
CA ASP A 13 -2.05 18.61 22.31
C ASP A 13 -0.53 18.57 22.22
N CYS A 14 0.04 17.40 21.91
CA CYS A 14 1.48 17.19 21.79
C CYS A 14 1.78 16.12 20.73
N ILE A 15 2.83 16.34 19.93
CA ILE A 15 3.37 15.38 18.96
C ILE A 15 4.85 15.16 19.29
N ILE A 16 5.22 13.92 19.64
CA ILE A 16 6.61 13.52 19.88
C ILE A 16 7.18 13.00 18.56
N ALA A 17 8.09 13.75 17.95
CA ALA A 17 8.76 13.40 16.70
C ALA A 17 10.10 12.72 17.02
N ALA A 18 10.17 11.39 16.84
CA ALA A 18 11.35 10.57 17.12
C ALA A 18 12.06 10.05 15.85
N GLY A 19 11.81 10.65 14.70
CA GLY A 19 12.33 10.20 13.39
C GLY A 19 11.33 9.34 12.62
N ASP A 20 11.81 8.74 11.53
CA ASP A 20 11.01 7.83 10.69
C ASP A 20 11.06 6.40 11.26
N CYS A 21 9.99 5.64 11.06
CA CYS A 21 9.94 4.23 11.45
C CYS A 21 10.75 3.37 10.48
N ASP A 22 11.39 2.31 10.96
CA ASP A 22 12.09 1.33 10.12
C ASP A 22 11.14 0.67 9.11
N TYR A 23 9.91 0.37 9.56
CA TYR A 23 8.83 -0.10 8.72
C TYR A 23 7.72 0.96 8.68
N GLY A 24 7.44 1.48 7.51
CA GLY A 24 6.39 2.48 7.29
C GLY A 24 4.99 1.90 7.14
N VAL A 25 4.76 0.65 7.54
CA VAL A 25 3.45 -0.02 7.54
C VAL A 25 3.04 -0.40 8.95
N GLU A 26 1.74 -0.57 9.19
CA GLU A 26 1.23 -0.94 10.52
C GLU A 26 1.66 -2.36 10.92
N SER A 27 1.62 -2.61 12.22
CA SER A 27 1.98 -3.90 12.82
C SER A 27 1.17 -5.07 12.27
N THR A 28 1.78 -6.25 12.27
CA THR A 28 1.10 -7.53 12.02
C THR A 28 0.06 -7.78 13.09
N VAL A 29 -1.14 -8.25 12.68
CA VAL A 29 -2.22 -8.65 13.58
C VAL A 29 -2.58 -10.09 13.29
N VAL A 30 -2.56 -10.91 14.35
CA VAL A 30 -2.95 -12.32 14.30
C VAL A 30 -4.04 -12.63 15.32
N LYS A 31 -4.83 -13.64 15.01
CA LYS A 31 -5.78 -14.29 15.95
C LYS A 31 -5.25 -15.68 16.28
N ILE A 32 -5.16 -16.00 17.54
CA ILE A 32 -4.79 -17.35 17.97
C ILE A 32 -5.95 -18.30 17.70
N GLU A 33 -5.67 -19.42 17.04
CA GLU A 33 -6.65 -20.45 16.71
C GLU A 33 -6.05 -21.86 16.91
N GLY A 34 -6.41 -22.50 17.99
CA GLY A 34 -5.82 -23.79 18.40
C GLY A 34 -4.32 -23.64 18.69
N GLU A 35 -3.50 -24.45 18.04
CA GLU A 35 -2.03 -24.42 18.18
C GLU A 35 -1.34 -23.47 17.19
N GLY A 36 -2.10 -22.73 16.39
CA GLY A 36 -1.59 -21.84 15.36
C GLY A 36 -2.22 -20.44 15.40
N VAL A 37 -2.00 -19.71 14.33
CA VAL A 37 -2.52 -18.35 14.18
C VAL A 37 -3.17 -18.14 12.81
N VAL A 38 -4.16 -17.25 12.78
CA VAL A 38 -4.73 -16.69 11.55
C VAL A 38 -4.22 -15.29 11.38
N LEU A 39 -3.52 -15.01 10.28
CA LEU A 39 -3.05 -13.66 9.94
C LEU A 39 -4.22 -12.81 9.44
N LEU A 40 -4.56 -11.77 10.22
CA LEU A 40 -5.65 -10.84 9.93
C LEU A 40 -5.16 -9.58 9.21
N ARG A 41 -3.94 -9.13 9.52
CA ARG A 41 -3.29 -7.98 8.88
C ARG A 41 -1.80 -8.24 8.75
N PRO A 42 -1.23 -8.22 7.55
CA PRO A 42 0.20 -8.37 7.36
C PRO A 42 0.93 -7.06 7.75
N GLY A 43 2.14 -7.20 8.28
CA GLY A 43 3.03 -6.12 8.68
C GLY A 43 4.48 -6.55 8.59
N ALA A 44 5.37 -5.94 9.40
CA ALA A 44 6.79 -6.24 9.41
C ALA A 44 7.12 -7.67 9.86
N VAL A 45 6.35 -8.23 10.81
CA VAL A 45 6.45 -9.65 11.16
C VAL A 45 5.70 -10.44 10.09
N THR A 46 6.45 -11.21 9.29
CA THR A 46 5.92 -11.88 8.10
C THR A 46 5.29 -13.24 8.42
N PRO A 47 4.44 -13.80 7.52
CA PRO A 47 3.91 -15.15 7.70
C PRO A 47 5.01 -16.20 7.84
N GLU A 48 6.13 -16.04 7.12
CA GLU A 48 7.26 -16.95 7.15
C GLU A 48 7.95 -16.94 8.52
N MET A 49 8.14 -15.75 9.13
CA MET A 49 8.67 -15.61 10.49
C MET A 49 7.74 -16.25 11.53
N LEU A 50 6.44 -16.07 11.39
CA LEU A 50 5.45 -16.71 12.29
C LEU A 50 5.46 -18.22 12.13
N ALA A 51 5.65 -18.74 10.92
CA ALA A 51 5.68 -20.16 10.62
C ALA A 51 6.88 -20.89 11.23
N GLU A 52 7.94 -20.17 11.63
CA GLU A 52 9.05 -20.74 12.41
C GLU A 52 8.63 -21.13 13.83
N VAL A 53 7.53 -20.57 14.34
CA VAL A 53 7.06 -20.76 15.74
C VAL A 53 5.77 -21.58 15.81
N CYS A 54 4.84 -21.41 14.87
CA CYS A 54 3.54 -22.10 14.89
C CYS A 54 2.91 -22.17 13.48
N PRO A 55 1.93 -23.06 13.27
CA PRO A 55 1.15 -23.07 12.02
C PRO A 55 0.46 -21.74 11.75
N VAL A 56 0.57 -21.25 10.50
CA VAL A 56 0.01 -19.96 10.07
C VAL A 56 -1.01 -20.18 8.97
N LYS A 57 -2.21 -19.62 9.15
CA LYS A 57 -3.21 -19.50 8.09
C LYS A 57 -3.39 -18.04 7.70
N LEU A 58 -3.62 -17.76 6.44
CA LEU A 58 -4.03 -16.42 5.99
C LEU A 58 -5.54 -16.30 6.11
N SER A 59 -6.03 -15.16 6.61
CA SER A 59 -7.47 -14.87 6.63
C SER A 59 -8.01 -14.84 5.20
N GLU A 60 -9.17 -15.43 4.96
CA GLU A 60 -9.85 -15.41 3.65
C GLU A 60 -10.16 -13.98 3.17
N THR A 61 -10.32 -13.07 4.11
CA THR A 61 -10.63 -11.65 3.83
C THR A 61 -9.39 -10.77 3.70
N LEU A 62 -8.18 -11.34 3.76
CA LEU A 62 -6.94 -10.57 3.81
C LEU A 62 -6.80 -9.60 2.62
N ASN A 63 -7.05 -10.11 1.41
CA ASN A 63 -6.92 -9.37 0.16
C ASN A 63 -8.22 -9.34 -0.65
N ARG A 64 -9.37 -9.45 0.03
CA ARG A 64 -10.70 -9.43 -0.61
C ARG A 64 -11.60 -8.39 0.09
N PRO A 65 -12.58 -7.83 -0.60
CA PRO A 65 -13.57 -6.97 0.02
C PRO A 65 -14.30 -7.71 1.14
N VAL A 66 -14.45 -7.04 2.28
CA VAL A 66 -15.26 -7.56 3.40
C VAL A 66 -16.68 -7.00 3.26
N GLY A 67 -17.66 -7.89 3.23
CA GLY A 67 -19.07 -7.49 3.15
C GLY A 67 -19.49 -6.58 4.32
N GLU A 68 -20.44 -5.68 4.10
CA GLU A 68 -20.91 -4.70 5.10
C GLU A 68 -21.41 -5.33 6.39
N SER A 69 -21.97 -6.54 6.31
CA SER A 69 -22.53 -7.29 7.44
C SER A 69 -21.48 -8.03 8.30
N VAL A 70 -20.21 -8.10 7.84
CA VAL A 70 -19.16 -8.81 8.57
C VAL A 70 -18.50 -7.86 9.57
N ALA A 71 -18.43 -8.28 10.85
CA ALA A 71 -17.70 -7.53 11.87
C ALA A 71 -16.19 -7.59 11.57
N PRO A 72 -15.49 -6.45 11.57
CA PRO A 72 -14.04 -6.45 11.32
C PRO A 72 -13.29 -7.12 12.47
N GLU A 73 -12.50 -8.14 12.17
CA GLU A 73 -11.65 -8.83 13.16
C GLU A 73 -10.34 -8.10 13.46
N SER A 74 -9.97 -7.10 12.65
CA SER A 74 -8.80 -6.23 12.90
C SER A 74 -9.05 -4.80 12.42
N PRO A 75 -8.34 -3.79 12.98
CA PRO A 75 -8.37 -2.43 12.48
C PRO A 75 -7.94 -2.37 11.01
N GLY A 76 -8.61 -1.53 10.22
CA GLY A 76 -8.27 -1.35 8.79
C GLY A 76 -8.80 -2.44 7.84
N MET A 77 -9.70 -3.35 8.31
CA MET A 77 -10.33 -4.32 7.42
C MET A 77 -11.46 -3.73 6.58
N LYS A 78 -12.27 -2.84 7.14
CA LYS A 78 -13.55 -2.41 6.57
C LYS A 78 -13.51 -1.07 5.83
N TYR A 79 -12.58 -0.20 6.20
CA TYR A 79 -12.51 1.15 5.62
C TYR A 79 -11.31 1.31 4.70
N ARG A 80 -11.47 2.13 3.68
CA ARG A 80 -10.35 2.61 2.85
C ARG A 80 -9.47 3.51 3.70
N HIS A 81 -8.39 2.95 4.23
CA HIS A 81 -7.37 3.73 4.92
C HIS A 81 -6.33 4.19 3.92
N TYR A 82 -5.96 5.47 3.99
CA TYR A 82 -4.91 6.08 3.16
C TYR A 82 -5.17 6.04 1.64
N ALA A 83 -6.41 5.78 1.23
CA ALA A 83 -6.77 5.87 -0.19
C ALA A 83 -6.64 7.32 -0.66
N PRO A 84 -6.09 7.56 -1.84
CA PRO A 84 -6.17 8.86 -2.48
C PRO A 84 -7.62 9.29 -2.69
N ASP A 85 -7.86 10.61 -2.65
CA ASP A 85 -9.19 11.20 -2.90
C ASP A 85 -9.61 11.12 -4.38
N VAL A 86 -8.75 10.55 -5.22
CA VAL A 86 -9.00 10.25 -6.64
C VAL A 86 -9.01 8.73 -6.87
N PRO A 87 -9.62 8.25 -7.96
CA PRO A 87 -9.63 6.82 -8.29
C PRO A 87 -8.21 6.25 -8.36
N MET A 88 -8.02 5.07 -7.76
CA MET A 88 -6.76 4.35 -7.78
C MET A 88 -6.94 2.95 -8.34
N TYR A 89 -5.98 2.50 -9.14
CA TYR A 89 -5.96 1.20 -9.81
C TYR A 89 -4.58 0.54 -9.67
N ILE A 90 -4.57 -0.78 -9.55
CA ILE A 90 -3.33 -1.58 -9.64
C ILE A 90 -3.21 -2.11 -11.05
N LEU A 91 -2.04 -1.95 -11.66
CA LEU A 91 -1.71 -2.46 -12.98
C LEU A 91 -1.01 -3.82 -12.83
N ASP A 92 -1.63 -4.85 -13.37
CA ASP A 92 -1.14 -6.24 -13.39
C ASP A 92 -0.84 -6.63 -14.85
N GLY A 93 0.43 -6.68 -15.21
CA GLY A 93 0.90 -6.99 -16.55
C GLY A 93 2.41 -6.84 -16.70
N SER A 94 2.91 -7.14 -17.91
CA SER A 94 4.32 -6.95 -18.25
C SER A 94 4.72 -5.48 -18.21
N ASP A 95 6.01 -5.19 -18.18
CA ASP A 95 6.52 -3.82 -18.17
C ASP A 95 6.08 -3.08 -19.44
N GLU A 96 6.16 -3.75 -20.59
CA GLU A 96 5.76 -3.22 -21.89
C GLU A 96 4.27 -2.85 -21.92
N ALA A 97 3.41 -3.76 -21.45
CA ALA A 97 1.96 -3.54 -21.41
C ALA A 97 1.60 -2.36 -20.50
N VAL A 98 2.28 -2.23 -19.36
CA VAL A 98 2.08 -1.11 -18.44
C VAL A 98 2.53 0.21 -19.05
N TYR A 99 3.69 0.26 -19.70
CA TYR A 99 4.18 1.50 -20.35
C TYR A 99 3.28 1.91 -21.49
N GLU A 100 2.80 0.95 -22.29
CA GLU A 100 1.84 1.21 -23.36
C GLU A 100 0.52 1.77 -22.81
N PHE A 101 -0.01 1.16 -21.75
CA PHE A 101 -1.24 1.61 -21.08
C PHE A 101 -1.10 3.04 -20.51
N LEU A 102 0.07 3.39 -20.00
CA LEU A 102 0.31 4.70 -19.39
C LEU A 102 0.67 5.79 -20.40
N ARG A 103 1.02 5.45 -21.64
CA ARG A 103 1.55 6.38 -22.65
C ARG A 103 0.70 7.65 -22.81
N ASP A 104 -0.62 7.48 -22.92
CA ASP A 104 -1.57 8.56 -23.24
C ASP A 104 -2.32 9.08 -22.00
N LYS A 105 -1.78 8.86 -20.80
CA LYS A 105 -2.41 9.28 -19.53
C LYS A 105 -1.60 10.38 -18.86
N ASP A 106 -1.97 11.63 -19.08
CA ASP A 106 -1.20 12.78 -18.60
C ASP A 106 -1.58 13.23 -17.19
N ASP A 107 -2.87 13.25 -16.85
CA ASP A 107 -3.39 13.76 -15.57
C ASP A 107 -3.39 12.66 -14.47
N CYS A 108 -2.30 11.90 -14.33
CA CYS A 108 -2.26 10.80 -13.35
C CYS A 108 -0.94 10.74 -12.58
N ALA A 109 -1.02 10.24 -11.34
CA ALA A 109 0.14 9.78 -10.60
C ALA A 109 0.42 8.31 -10.89
N VAL A 110 1.68 7.94 -10.92
CA VAL A 110 2.13 6.56 -11.08
C VAL A 110 2.99 6.16 -9.89
N ILE A 111 2.57 5.11 -9.16
CA ILE A 111 3.39 4.47 -8.14
C ILE A 111 4.13 3.32 -8.83
N CYS A 112 5.45 3.39 -8.88
CA CYS A 112 6.30 2.54 -9.70
C CYS A 112 7.58 2.13 -8.97
N PHE A 113 8.51 1.48 -9.65
CA PHE A 113 9.85 1.16 -9.16
C PHE A 113 10.90 2.10 -9.79
N ASP A 114 12.13 2.08 -9.27
CA ASP A 114 13.19 3.00 -9.74
C ASP A 114 13.41 2.90 -11.26
N GLY A 115 13.52 1.69 -11.81
CA GLY A 115 13.67 1.49 -13.27
C GLY A 115 12.49 2.00 -14.09
N ASP A 116 11.26 1.85 -13.60
CA ASP A 116 10.05 2.37 -14.25
C ASP A 116 10.05 3.91 -14.28
N ARG A 117 10.49 4.56 -13.19
CA ARG A 117 10.51 6.01 -13.07
C ARG A 117 11.36 6.67 -14.14
N GLU A 118 12.53 6.10 -14.42
CA GLU A 118 13.43 6.60 -15.46
C GLU A 118 12.81 6.49 -16.85
N LEU A 119 12.15 5.37 -17.14
CA LEU A 119 11.52 5.09 -18.44
C LEU A 119 10.25 5.91 -18.66
N LEU A 120 9.43 6.10 -17.60
CA LEU A 120 8.21 6.89 -17.71
C LEU A 120 8.47 8.40 -17.83
N ALA A 121 9.59 8.91 -17.30
CA ALA A 121 10.00 10.32 -17.34
C ALA A 121 8.87 11.33 -17.01
N ARG A 122 8.01 10.99 -16.03
CA ARG A 122 6.83 11.77 -15.66
C ARG A 122 7.04 12.58 -14.39
N GLU A 123 6.46 13.77 -14.31
CA GLU A 123 6.49 14.62 -13.13
C GLU A 123 5.88 13.94 -11.89
N HIS A 124 4.77 13.20 -12.08
CA HIS A 124 4.03 12.54 -11.01
C HIS A 124 4.33 11.03 -10.93
N ALA A 125 5.57 10.61 -11.20
CA ALA A 125 6.06 9.25 -10.98
C ALA A 125 6.72 9.15 -9.61
N PHE A 126 6.16 8.31 -8.74
CA PHE A 126 6.60 8.08 -7.36
C PHE A 126 7.20 6.69 -7.23
N SER A 127 8.50 6.60 -6.92
CA SER A 127 9.16 5.32 -6.79
C SER A 127 9.07 4.75 -5.38
N LEU A 128 8.68 3.48 -5.29
CA LEU A 128 8.77 2.67 -4.07
C LEU A 128 10.22 2.22 -3.77
N GLY A 129 11.16 2.36 -4.71
CA GLY A 129 12.52 1.86 -4.63
C GLY A 129 12.79 0.75 -5.64
N ASP A 130 13.85 -0.02 -5.42
CA ASP A 130 14.15 -1.20 -6.22
C ASP A 130 13.01 -2.23 -6.14
N ARG A 131 12.64 -2.84 -7.28
CA ARG A 131 11.52 -3.81 -7.37
C ARG A 131 11.68 -5.01 -6.43
N ALA A 132 12.88 -5.42 -6.11
CA ALA A 132 13.15 -6.54 -5.21
C ALA A 132 13.18 -6.13 -3.72
N ASP A 133 13.24 -4.83 -3.40
CA ASP A 133 13.36 -4.33 -2.03
C ASP A 133 12.00 -3.98 -1.41
N SER A 134 11.26 -5.01 -0.96
CA SER A 134 9.97 -4.83 -0.29
C SER A 134 10.05 -4.02 1.02
N ALA A 135 11.21 -3.94 1.68
CA ALA A 135 11.38 -3.12 2.87
C ALA A 135 11.37 -1.63 2.52
N SER A 136 12.05 -1.23 1.43
CA SER A 136 11.97 0.11 0.87
C SER A 136 10.52 0.48 0.48
N HIS A 137 9.80 -0.46 -0.16
CA HIS A 137 8.39 -0.26 -0.51
C HIS A 137 7.54 0.05 0.72
N ALA A 138 7.68 -0.76 1.78
CA ALA A 138 6.95 -0.57 3.04
C ALA A 138 7.29 0.77 3.70
N HIS A 139 8.56 1.19 3.66
CA HIS A 139 9.01 2.45 4.24
C HIS A 139 8.42 3.68 3.50
N ARG A 140 8.33 3.63 2.17
CA ARG A 140 7.94 4.77 1.32
C ARG A 140 6.44 4.90 1.07
N LEU A 141 5.68 3.81 1.14
CA LEU A 141 4.30 3.72 0.66
C LEU A 141 3.40 4.86 1.18
N PHE A 142 3.35 5.05 2.51
CA PHE A 142 2.42 6.05 3.07
C PHE A 142 2.87 7.49 2.81
N ALA A 143 4.16 7.76 2.73
CA ALA A 143 4.68 9.06 2.33
C ALA A 143 4.22 9.40 0.90
N ILE A 144 4.36 8.44 -0.02
CA ILE A 144 3.92 8.56 -1.42
C ILE A 144 2.41 8.82 -1.50
N LEU A 145 1.59 8.03 -0.78
CA LEU A 145 0.13 8.23 -0.81
C LEU A 145 -0.30 9.60 -0.27
N ASN A 146 0.38 10.10 0.77
CA ASN A 146 0.14 11.45 1.30
C ASN A 146 0.57 12.54 0.30
N ASP A 147 1.74 12.40 -0.34
CA ASP A 147 2.20 13.36 -1.34
C ASP A 147 1.29 13.39 -2.58
N ILE A 148 0.78 12.22 -3.02
CA ILE A 148 -0.23 12.11 -4.08
C ILE A 148 -1.52 12.82 -3.68
N ASN A 149 -2.01 12.64 -2.45
CA ASN A 149 -3.21 13.31 -1.97
C ASN A 149 -3.07 14.83 -1.99
N ALA A 150 -1.95 15.35 -1.51
CA ALA A 150 -1.69 16.79 -1.55
C ALA A 150 -1.76 17.35 -2.98
N GLN A 151 -1.20 16.63 -3.96
CA GLN A 151 -1.23 17.05 -5.37
C GLN A 151 -2.61 16.83 -6.04
N ALA A 152 -3.39 15.84 -5.60
CA ALA A 152 -4.74 15.62 -6.06
C ALA A 152 -5.69 16.76 -5.63
N HIS A 153 -5.53 17.27 -4.41
CA HIS A 153 -6.26 18.45 -3.93
C HIS A 153 -5.99 19.70 -4.78
N ASP A 154 -4.79 19.83 -5.34
CA ASP A 154 -4.45 20.92 -6.27
C ASP A 154 -5.03 20.71 -7.69
N GLY A 155 -5.78 19.64 -7.92
CA GLY A 155 -6.39 19.30 -9.22
C GLY A 155 -5.42 18.85 -10.30
N LYS A 156 -4.16 18.59 -9.95
CA LYS A 156 -3.10 18.14 -10.88
C LYS A 156 -3.20 16.67 -11.24
N ILE A 157 -3.80 15.85 -10.35
CA ILE A 157 -3.92 14.41 -10.47
C ILE A 157 -5.39 14.03 -10.44
N LYS A 158 -5.85 13.27 -11.44
CA LYS A 158 -7.23 12.78 -11.56
C LYS A 158 -7.37 11.28 -11.33
N ALA A 159 -6.26 10.55 -11.38
CA ALA A 159 -6.22 9.11 -11.12
C ALA A 159 -4.83 8.69 -10.63
N VAL A 160 -4.76 7.55 -9.95
CA VAL A 160 -3.51 6.92 -9.51
C VAL A 160 -3.41 5.53 -10.11
N TYR A 161 -2.29 5.21 -10.71
CA TYR A 161 -1.96 3.88 -11.19
C TYR A 161 -0.74 3.35 -10.43
N ALA A 162 -0.87 2.18 -9.82
CA ALA A 162 0.22 1.56 -9.08
C ALA A 162 0.66 0.27 -9.76
N ARG A 163 1.96 0.07 -9.87
CA ARG A 163 2.52 -1.22 -10.27
C ARG A 163 2.15 -2.30 -9.26
N MET A 164 1.86 -3.51 -9.75
CA MET A 164 1.73 -4.68 -8.90
C MET A 164 3.03 -4.92 -8.12
N THR A 165 2.94 -5.02 -6.79
CA THR A 165 4.10 -5.26 -5.92
C THR A 165 4.25 -6.75 -5.59
N PRO A 166 5.48 -7.24 -5.31
CA PRO A 166 5.67 -8.59 -4.80
C PRO A 166 4.82 -8.85 -3.55
N ALA A 167 4.21 -10.03 -3.46
CA ALA A 167 3.28 -10.40 -2.37
C ALA A 167 3.90 -11.37 -1.34
N GLY A 168 5.21 -11.55 -1.32
CA GLY A 168 5.95 -12.38 -0.34
C GLY A 168 6.62 -11.54 0.74
N GLY A 169 6.83 -12.13 1.91
CA GLY A 169 7.48 -11.45 3.03
C GLY A 169 6.78 -10.14 3.42
N VAL A 170 7.56 -9.08 3.62
CA VAL A 170 7.05 -7.72 3.91
C VAL A 170 6.25 -7.15 2.72
N GLY A 171 6.51 -7.62 1.49
CA GLY A 171 5.76 -7.23 0.29
C GLY A 171 4.27 -7.56 0.38
N LEU A 172 3.87 -8.60 1.13
CA LEU A 172 2.46 -8.90 1.40
C LEU A 172 1.78 -7.75 2.14
N ALA A 173 2.47 -7.07 3.06
CA ALA A 173 1.94 -5.91 3.75
C ALA A 173 1.74 -4.72 2.80
N VAL A 174 2.71 -4.47 1.93
CA VAL A 174 2.62 -3.41 0.90
C VAL A 174 1.47 -3.68 -0.05
N PHE A 175 1.41 -4.89 -0.62
CA PHE A 175 0.32 -5.29 -1.51
C PHE A 175 -1.06 -5.15 -0.87
N ASN A 176 -1.20 -5.61 0.39
CA ASN A 176 -2.47 -5.49 1.13
C ASN A 176 -2.91 -4.03 1.31
N ARG A 177 -1.97 -3.07 1.50
CA ARG A 177 -2.29 -1.63 1.60
C ARG A 177 -2.68 -1.06 0.24
N LEU A 178 -1.92 -1.38 -0.80
CA LEU A 178 -2.20 -0.91 -2.16
C LEU A 178 -3.54 -1.41 -2.66
N ILE A 179 -3.85 -2.71 -2.53
CA ILE A 179 -5.12 -3.27 -3.02
C ILE A 179 -6.33 -2.68 -2.29
N LYS A 180 -6.22 -2.40 -0.99
CA LYS A 180 -7.26 -1.73 -0.20
C LYS A 180 -7.40 -0.24 -0.58
N ALA A 181 -6.29 0.48 -0.75
CA ALA A 181 -6.30 1.87 -1.21
C ALA A 181 -6.94 1.98 -2.60
N ALA A 182 -6.65 1.04 -3.49
CA ALA A 182 -7.27 0.93 -4.81
C ALA A 182 -8.75 0.47 -4.77
N GLY A 183 -9.30 0.11 -3.60
CA GLY A 183 -10.65 -0.46 -3.49
C GLY A 183 -10.81 -1.74 -4.29
N TYR A 184 -9.74 -2.54 -4.36
CA TYR A 184 -9.65 -3.80 -5.11
C TYR A 184 -9.77 -3.65 -6.64
N ASN A 185 -9.59 -2.43 -7.17
CA ASN A 185 -9.56 -2.20 -8.61
C ASN A 185 -8.22 -2.64 -9.20
N VAL A 186 -8.22 -3.71 -9.95
CA VAL A 186 -7.05 -4.24 -10.68
C VAL A 186 -7.35 -4.21 -12.16
N ILE A 187 -6.45 -3.61 -12.93
CA ILE A 187 -6.47 -3.62 -14.40
C ILE A 187 -5.46 -4.66 -14.86
N LYS A 188 -5.94 -5.73 -15.48
CA LYS A 188 -5.09 -6.74 -16.12
C LYS A 188 -4.73 -6.27 -17.51
N LEU A 189 -3.45 -6.28 -17.80
CA LEU A 189 -2.86 -5.87 -19.08
C LEU A 189 -2.16 -7.08 -19.70
N ASP A 190 -2.51 -7.39 -20.94
CA ASP A 190 -1.97 -8.52 -21.70
C ASP A 190 -0.70 -8.11 -22.49
#